data_00d07383dd4ea045968716fa391dad93
#
_entry.id   00d07383dd4ea045968716fa391dad93
#
_cell.length_a   1.000
_cell.length_b   1.000
_cell.length_c   1.000
_cell.angle_alpha   90.00
_cell.angle_beta   90.00
_cell.angle_gamma   90.00
#
_symmetry.space_group_name_H-M   'P 1'
#
loop_
_entity.id
_entity.type
_entity.pdbx_description
1 polymer ?
#
loop_
_entity_poly.entity_id
_entity_poly.type
_entity_poly.pdbx_seq_one_letter_code
_entity_poly.pdbx_strand_id
1 'polypeptide(L)'
;MNRWRIAKSWFQTNSIEFLSRNGMIRREEGTRENEIIKTRLLKGMGFFGNDTTVVAIHKNTNSGPTGQARLERFGIFSAAVAEKCGGNANIEHAWYGASKGEICEIISQGFSRIRQPEEDGFGSGVYLSPLGFAINGALLSEADENGLRHLLLCRVILGKIEETCAGSKQYQPSSEHFDSGVDNLSAPR
;
A
#
# COMPACT_ATOMS: atom_id res chain seq x y z
N MET A 1 9.89 19.76 16.76
CA MET A 1 10.00 18.30 16.86
C MET A 1 8.72 17.71 16.29
N ASN A 2 8.72 17.36 15.00
CA ASN A 2 7.52 16.85 14.31
C ASN A 2 7.31 15.39 14.70
N ARG A 3 6.36 15.16 15.58
CA ARG A 3 5.95 13.81 15.98
C ARG A 3 5.08 13.22 14.86
N TRP A 4 5.52 12.15 14.25
CA TRP A 4 4.76 11.43 13.24
C TRP A 4 3.55 10.76 13.88
N ARG A 5 2.36 11.15 13.44
CA ARG A 5 1.10 10.52 13.88
C ARG A 5 0.48 9.78 12.71
N ILE A 6 0.40 8.47 12.81
CA ILE A 6 -0.27 7.64 11.81
C ILE A 6 -1.63 7.22 12.37
N ALA A 7 -2.63 7.80 11.76
CA ALA A 7 -4.07 7.61 11.94
C ALA A 7 -4.61 7.31 13.33
N LYS A 8 -4.91 8.32 14.10
CA LYS A 8 -5.85 8.29 15.21
C LYS A 8 -7.19 8.87 14.81
N SER A 9 -8.13 8.06 14.56
CA SER A 9 -9.52 8.52 14.47
C SER A 9 -9.94 9.22 13.17
N TRP A 10 -10.47 8.45 12.30
CA TRP A 10 -11.49 8.80 11.36
C TRP A 10 -12.83 9.10 12.14
N PHE A 11 -12.79 9.81 13.25
CA PHE A 11 -13.93 10.00 14.13
C PHE A 11 -14.65 11.33 13.91
N GLN A 12 -15.24 11.44 12.75
CA GLN A 12 -16.59 11.97 12.63
C GLN A 12 -17.50 10.79 12.24
N THR A 13 -18.75 10.79 12.66
CA THR A 13 -19.72 9.69 12.46
C THR A 13 -19.74 9.14 11.03
N ASN A 14 -19.55 9.98 10.03
CA ASN A 14 -19.49 9.63 8.61
C ASN A 14 -18.31 8.72 8.22
N SER A 15 -17.22 8.74 8.97
CA SER A 15 -16.02 7.98 8.64
C SER A 15 -16.09 6.53 9.12
N ILE A 16 -16.73 6.28 10.27
CA ILE A 16 -16.95 4.92 10.78
C ILE A 16 -17.92 4.19 9.85
N GLU A 17 -18.97 4.88 9.44
CA GLU A 17 -19.96 4.33 8.52
C GLU A 17 -19.34 4.03 7.15
N PHE A 18 -18.50 4.92 6.62
CA PHE A 18 -17.74 4.68 5.39
C PHE A 18 -16.86 3.44 5.49
N LEU A 19 -16.05 3.31 6.54
CA LEU A 19 -15.17 2.16 6.75
C LEU A 19 -15.98 0.86 6.86
N SER A 20 -17.05 0.85 7.65
CA SER A 20 -17.92 -0.31 7.82
C SER A 20 -18.58 -0.73 6.50
N ARG A 21 -19.14 0.21 5.75
CA ARG A 21 -19.75 -0.06 4.43
C ARG A 21 -18.78 -0.67 3.43
N ASN A 22 -17.50 -0.31 3.53
CA ASN A 22 -16.44 -0.83 2.67
C ASN A 22 -15.71 -2.06 3.28
N GLY A 23 -16.29 -2.70 4.30
CA GLY A 23 -15.75 -3.92 4.88
C GLY A 23 -14.46 -3.73 5.69
N MET A 24 -14.18 -2.49 6.14
CA MET A 24 -13.04 -2.19 6.98
C MET A 24 -13.40 -2.36 8.45
N ILE A 25 -12.69 -3.25 9.15
CA ILE A 25 -12.89 -3.53 10.58
C ILE A 25 -11.65 -3.08 11.35
N ARG A 26 -11.87 -2.29 12.40
CA ARG A 26 -10.80 -1.89 13.31
C ARG A 26 -10.24 -3.12 14.02
N ARG A 27 -8.92 -3.23 14.08
CA ARG A 27 -8.21 -4.24 14.86
C ARG A 27 -7.92 -3.71 16.26
N GLU A 28 -8.31 -4.48 17.27
CA GLU A 28 -8.07 -4.13 18.65
C GLU A 28 -6.57 -4.15 18.96
N GLU A 29 -6.15 -3.18 19.77
CA GLU A 29 -4.78 -3.13 20.30
C GLU A 29 -4.49 -4.39 21.13
N GLY A 30 -3.26 -4.89 21.07
CA GLY A 30 -2.84 -6.10 21.78
C GLY A 30 -3.18 -7.40 21.05
N THR A 31 -3.96 -7.39 19.97
CA THR A 31 -4.13 -8.58 19.16
C THR A 31 -2.84 -8.89 18.36
N ARG A 32 -2.54 -10.18 18.18
CA ARG A 32 -1.35 -10.62 17.44
C ARG A 32 -1.23 -9.96 16.06
N GLU A 33 -2.33 -9.83 15.35
CA GLU A 33 -2.35 -9.21 14.02
C GLU A 33 -2.01 -7.71 14.10
N ASN A 34 -2.61 -6.99 15.06
CA ASN A 34 -2.32 -5.58 15.30
C ASN A 34 -0.83 -5.36 15.59
N GLU A 35 -0.28 -6.13 16.52
CA GLU A 35 1.12 -6.01 16.94
C GLU A 35 2.12 -6.34 15.81
N ILE A 36 1.81 -7.32 14.96
CA ILE A 36 2.65 -7.65 13.79
C ILE A 36 2.69 -6.46 12.82
N ILE A 37 1.53 -5.89 12.47
CA ILE A 37 1.46 -4.79 11.50
C ILE A 37 2.12 -3.53 12.09
N LYS A 38 1.83 -3.22 13.35
CA LYS A 38 2.43 -2.10 14.09
C LYS A 38 3.96 -2.21 14.12
N THR A 39 4.47 -3.38 14.48
CA THR A 39 5.92 -3.63 14.53
C THR A 39 6.57 -3.48 13.16
N ARG A 40 5.95 -4.00 12.09
CA ARG A 40 6.47 -3.87 10.72
C ARG A 40 6.51 -2.42 10.27
N LEU A 41 5.44 -1.66 10.56
CA LEU A 41 5.38 -0.23 10.27
C LEU A 41 6.50 0.52 10.98
N LEU A 42 6.59 0.38 12.32
CA LEU A 42 7.59 1.08 13.13
C LEU A 42 9.02 0.76 12.70
N LYS A 43 9.32 -0.49 12.38
CA LYS A 43 10.62 -0.89 11.81
C LYS A 43 10.85 -0.23 10.45
N GLY A 44 9.85 -0.21 9.59
CA GLY A 44 9.93 0.41 8.26
C GLY A 44 10.01 1.93 8.29
N MET A 45 9.69 2.58 9.41
CA MET A 45 9.93 4.01 9.66
C MET A 45 11.39 4.32 9.98
N GLY A 46 12.23 3.31 10.19
CA GLY A 46 13.65 3.45 10.48
C GLY A 46 13.91 4.36 11.69
N PHE A 47 14.74 5.37 11.51
CA PHE A 47 15.09 6.33 12.57
C PHE A 47 13.86 7.02 13.21
N PHE A 48 12.79 7.22 12.44
CA PHE A 48 11.55 7.86 12.94
C PHE A 48 10.62 6.89 13.67
N GLY A 49 10.93 5.60 13.75
CA GLY A 49 10.08 4.60 14.36
C GLY A 49 9.74 4.91 15.83
N ASN A 50 10.71 5.40 16.61
CA ASN A 50 10.51 5.75 18.02
C ASN A 50 9.62 7.00 18.21
N ASP A 51 9.59 7.89 17.23
CA ASP A 51 8.76 9.11 17.25
C ASP A 51 7.42 8.91 16.54
N THR A 52 7.17 7.71 16.03
CA THR A 52 5.93 7.36 15.31
C THR A 52 4.92 6.72 16.26
N THR A 53 3.72 7.22 16.25
CA THR A 53 2.58 6.62 16.96
C THR A 53 1.59 6.03 15.97
N VAL A 54 1.36 4.73 16.06
CA VAL A 54 0.29 4.05 15.32
C VAL A 54 -1.00 4.19 16.12
N VAL A 55 -1.99 4.77 15.50
CA VAL A 55 -3.19 5.18 16.23
C VAL A 55 -4.38 4.28 15.99
N ALA A 56 -4.49 3.72 14.81
CA ALA A 56 -5.49 2.71 14.49
C ALA A 56 -5.02 1.85 13.32
N ILE A 57 -5.40 0.60 13.34
CA ILE A 57 -5.23 -0.35 12.24
C ILE A 57 -6.61 -0.87 11.87
N HIS A 58 -6.94 -0.77 10.58
CA HIS A 58 -8.16 -1.34 10.03
C HIS A 58 -7.80 -2.40 9.00
N LYS A 59 -8.53 -3.51 9.04
CA LYS A 59 -8.40 -4.62 8.08
C LYS A 59 -9.58 -4.63 7.13
N ASN A 60 -9.30 -4.73 5.84
CA ASN A 60 -10.31 -5.04 4.86
C ASN A 60 -10.68 -6.54 4.98
N THR A 61 -11.94 -6.81 5.25
CA THR A 61 -12.47 -8.19 5.36
C THR A 61 -12.92 -8.73 4.00
N ASN A 62 -12.89 -7.90 2.95
CA ASN A 62 -13.44 -8.23 1.63
C ASN A 62 -14.90 -8.73 1.72
N SER A 63 -15.65 -8.23 2.69
CA SER A 63 -17.07 -8.54 2.85
C SER A 63 -17.90 -7.84 1.78
N GLY A 64 -19.02 -8.47 1.43
CA GLY A 64 -19.90 -8.00 0.38
C GLY A 64 -19.44 -8.35 -1.05
N PRO A 65 -20.34 -8.21 -2.04
CA PRO A 65 -20.12 -8.70 -3.42
C PRO A 65 -18.87 -8.09 -4.08
N THR A 66 -18.69 -6.78 -3.93
CA THR A 66 -17.54 -6.07 -4.53
C THR A 66 -16.20 -6.50 -3.89
N GLY A 67 -16.18 -6.67 -2.56
CA GLY A 67 -14.99 -7.14 -1.85
C GLY A 67 -14.61 -8.56 -2.25
N GLN A 68 -15.59 -9.44 -2.34
CA GLN A 68 -15.39 -10.82 -2.81
C GLN A 68 -14.90 -10.86 -4.25
N ALA A 69 -15.51 -10.10 -5.15
CA ALA A 69 -15.07 -10.03 -6.55
C ALA A 69 -13.63 -9.53 -6.70
N ARG A 70 -13.20 -8.57 -5.87
CA ARG A 70 -11.80 -8.12 -5.85
C ARG A 70 -10.84 -9.21 -5.37
N LEU A 71 -11.23 -9.96 -4.33
CA LEU A 71 -10.43 -11.06 -3.82
C LEU A 71 -10.30 -12.18 -4.85
N GLU A 72 -11.39 -12.53 -5.53
CA GLU A 72 -11.41 -13.52 -6.62
C GLU A 72 -10.51 -13.05 -7.78
N ARG A 73 -10.65 -11.80 -8.23
CA ARG A 73 -9.75 -11.23 -9.26
C ARG A 73 -8.29 -11.35 -8.85
N PHE A 74 -7.96 -11.01 -7.62
CA PHE A 74 -6.59 -11.15 -7.12
C PHE A 74 -6.11 -12.60 -7.22
N GLY A 75 -6.96 -13.56 -6.86
CA GLY A 75 -6.66 -14.99 -6.99
C GLY A 75 -6.42 -15.43 -8.43
N ILE A 76 -7.30 -15.02 -9.36
CA ILE A 76 -7.19 -15.34 -10.80
C ILE A 76 -5.89 -14.76 -11.39
N PHE A 77 -5.60 -13.47 -11.15
CA PHE A 77 -4.37 -12.86 -11.63
C PHE A 77 -3.13 -13.48 -11.00
N SER A 78 -3.18 -13.79 -9.69
CA SER A 78 -2.08 -14.48 -9.01
C SER A 78 -1.77 -15.85 -9.64
N ALA A 79 -2.79 -16.64 -9.97
CA ALA A 79 -2.62 -17.91 -10.63
C ALA A 79 -2.01 -17.78 -12.04
N ALA A 80 -2.53 -16.84 -12.83
CA ALA A 80 -2.03 -16.59 -14.18
C ALA A 80 -0.56 -16.13 -14.19
N VAL A 81 -0.21 -15.20 -13.28
CA VAL A 81 1.19 -14.74 -13.14
C VAL A 81 2.08 -15.86 -12.61
N ALA A 82 1.61 -16.68 -11.69
CA ALA A 82 2.37 -17.83 -11.20
C ALA A 82 2.69 -18.82 -12.35
N GLU A 83 1.71 -19.11 -13.20
CA GLU A 83 1.90 -19.97 -14.38
C GLU A 83 2.97 -19.38 -15.31
N LYS A 84 2.87 -18.10 -15.65
CA LYS A 84 3.87 -17.38 -16.47
C LYS A 84 5.27 -17.41 -15.85
N CYS A 85 5.37 -17.31 -14.51
CA CYS A 85 6.62 -17.21 -13.76
C CYS A 85 7.15 -18.55 -13.21
N GLY A 86 6.71 -19.70 -13.74
CA GLY A 86 7.22 -20.99 -13.33
C GLY A 86 6.75 -21.46 -11.95
N GLY A 87 5.56 -21.06 -11.51
CA GLY A 87 4.91 -21.50 -10.28
C GLY A 87 4.88 -20.50 -9.13
N ASN A 88 5.52 -19.33 -9.28
CA ASN A 88 5.54 -18.31 -8.23
C ASN A 88 5.13 -16.93 -8.77
N ALA A 89 4.01 -16.41 -8.28
CA ALA A 89 3.52 -15.07 -8.65
C ALA A 89 4.29 -13.92 -7.97
N ASN A 90 5.26 -14.21 -7.11
CA ASN A 90 6.02 -13.23 -6.36
C ASN A 90 5.10 -12.23 -5.63
N ILE A 91 4.26 -12.76 -4.71
CA ILE A 91 3.31 -11.95 -3.95
C ILE A 91 4.01 -11.36 -2.74
N GLU A 92 4.09 -10.05 -2.69
CA GLU A 92 4.72 -9.30 -1.61
C GLU A 92 3.73 -8.38 -0.89
N HIS A 93 4.17 -7.87 0.26
CA HIS A 93 3.46 -6.81 0.97
C HIS A 93 4.23 -5.51 0.83
N ALA A 94 3.50 -4.43 0.52
CA ALA A 94 4.10 -3.12 0.33
C ALA A 94 3.20 -2.00 0.87
N TRP A 95 3.81 -0.88 1.26
CA TRP A 95 3.13 0.29 1.78
C TRP A 95 2.76 1.25 0.66
N TYR A 96 1.54 1.76 0.72
CA TYR A 96 1.07 2.86 -0.12
C TYR A 96 0.66 4.02 0.77
N GLY A 97 1.24 5.18 0.53
CA GLY A 97 0.91 6.42 1.22
C GLY A 97 0.27 7.42 0.29
N ALA A 98 -0.82 8.03 0.72
CA ALA A 98 -1.53 9.05 -0.04
C ALA A 98 -2.35 9.97 0.89
N SER A 99 -3.05 10.95 0.31
CA SER A 99 -4.01 11.76 1.05
C SER A 99 -5.16 10.89 1.58
N LYS A 100 -5.83 11.35 2.63
CA LYS A 100 -7.03 10.70 3.19
C LYS A 100 -8.10 10.46 2.13
N GLY A 101 -8.34 11.44 1.26
CA GLY A 101 -9.32 11.32 0.18
C GLY A 101 -9.00 10.20 -0.80
N GLU A 102 -7.76 10.13 -1.25
CA GLU A 102 -7.30 9.07 -2.16
C GLU A 102 -7.36 7.68 -1.51
N ILE A 103 -6.98 7.55 -0.24
CA ILE A 103 -7.14 6.30 0.50
C ILE A 103 -8.60 5.84 0.55
N CYS A 104 -9.54 6.76 0.74
CA CYS A 104 -10.98 6.44 0.68
C CYS A 104 -11.42 5.96 -0.70
N GLU A 105 -10.95 6.63 -1.75
CA GLU A 105 -11.24 6.22 -3.13
C GLU A 105 -10.72 4.82 -3.40
N ILE A 106 -9.48 4.51 -2.99
CA ILE A 106 -8.88 3.19 -3.16
C ILE A 106 -9.66 2.12 -2.38
N ILE A 107 -10.06 2.39 -1.14
CA ILE A 107 -10.86 1.45 -0.35
C ILE A 107 -12.20 1.16 -1.04
N SER A 108 -12.88 2.17 -1.57
CA SER A 108 -14.19 2.01 -2.20
C SER A 108 -14.13 1.46 -3.62
N GLN A 109 -13.19 1.94 -4.44
CA GLN A 109 -13.15 1.68 -5.88
C GLN A 109 -11.96 0.83 -6.34
N GLY A 110 -10.91 0.72 -5.52
CA GLY A 110 -9.62 0.12 -5.90
C GLY A 110 -8.67 1.16 -6.47
N PHE A 111 -7.48 0.73 -6.86
CA PHE A 111 -6.51 1.59 -7.53
C PHE A 111 -7.01 1.93 -8.92
N SER A 112 -7.39 3.19 -9.11
CA SER A 112 -7.91 3.72 -10.38
C SER A 112 -7.02 4.81 -10.98
N ARG A 113 -6.15 5.39 -10.17
CA ARG A 113 -5.23 6.45 -10.60
C ARG A 113 -3.83 5.90 -10.73
N ILE A 114 -3.22 6.16 -11.88
CA ILE A 114 -1.81 5.92 -12.15
C ILE A 114 -1.11 7.26 -11.97
N ARG A 115 -0.08 7.31 -11.14
CA ARG A 115 0.75 8.51 -11.04
C ARG A 115 1.47 8.72 -12.37
N GLN A 116 1.42 9.95 -12.86
CA GLN A 116 2.24 10.37 -13.99
C GLN A 116 3.70 10.47 -13.53
N PRO A 117 4.64 10.18 -14.42
CA PRO A 117 6.05 10.28 -14.07
C PRO A 117 6.41 11.73 -13.74
N GLU A 118 7.03 11.93 -12.58
CA GLU A 118 7.76 13.16 -12.26
C GLU A 118 9.11 13.15 -12.98
N GLU A 119 9.82 14.30 -13.06
CA GLU A 119 11.10 14.39 -13.78
C GLU A 119 12.11 13.33 -13.31
N ASP A 120 12.15 13.04 -12.01
CA ASP A 120 13.01 12.02 -11.39
C ASP A 120 12.28 10.73 -11.05
N GLY A 121 11.04 10.53 -11.54
CA GLY A 121 10.22 9.35 -11.27
C GLY A 121 10.68 8.13 -12.06
N PHE A 122 10.17 6.96 -11.69
CA PHE A 122 10.49 5.67 -12.31
C PHE A 122 9.44 5.24 -13.37
N GLY A 123 8.75 6.21 -13.96
CA GLY A 123 7.69 5.97 -14.95
C GLY A 123 6.29 6.16 -14.40
N SER A 124 5.27 5.85 -15.21
CA SER A 124 3.86 5.89 -14.79
C SER A 124 3.46 4.62 -14.08
N GLY A 125 2.85 4.71 -12.89
CA GLY A 125 2.46 3.52 -12.17
C GLY A 125 1.87 3.79 -10.78
N VAL A 126 1.57 2.71 -10.08
CA VAL A 126 1.24 2.73 -8.65
C VAL A 126 2.54 2.49 -7.88
N TYR A 127 3.00 3.50 -7.17
CA TYR A 127 4.24 3.45 -6.41
C TYR A 127 3.98 2.89 -5.01
N LEU A 128 4.73 1.86 -4.67
CA LEU A 128 4.62 1.16 -3.39
C LEU A 128 6.00 1.04 -2.76
N SER A 129 6.07 1.14 -1.45
CA SER A 129 7.32 0.97 -0.70
C SER A 129 7.37 -0.40 -0.05
N PRO A 130 8.50 -1.12 -0.11
CA PRO A 130 8.65 -2.41 0.56
C PRO A 130 8.38 -2.31 2.07
N LEU A 131 8.10 -3.45 2.72
CA LEU A 131 7.80 -3.51 4.16
C LEU A 131 8.86 -2.81 5.04
N GLY A 132 10.13 -2.92 4.67
CA GLY A 132 11.25 -2.31 5.40
C GLY A 132 11.37 -0.79 5.22
N PHE A 133 10.61 -0.18 4.31
CA PHE A 133 10.69 1.23 3.94
C PHE A 133 9.34 1.95 4.03
N ALA A 134 8.58 1.70 5.10
CA ALA A 134 7.30 2.37 5.36
C ALA A 134 7.42 3.90 5.37
N ILE A 135 8.61 4.41 5.71
CA ILE A 135 8.91 5.85 5.69
C ILE A 135 8.66 6.47 4.31
N ASN A 136 8.99 5.79 3.22
CA ASN A 136 8.78 6.31 1.87
C ASN A 136 7.28 6.50 1.59
N GLY A 137 6.44 5.51 1.95
CA GLY A 137 5.00 5.66 1.90
C GLY A 137 4.48 6.79 2.80
N ALA A 138 5.03 6.92 4.01
CA ALA A 138 4.65 7.99 4.92
C ALA A 138 5.03 9.40 4.42
N LEU A 139 6.13 9.53 3.70
CA LEU A 139 6.52 10.80 3.06
C LEU A 139 5.58 11.21 1.93
N LEU A 140 5.07 10.23 1.18
CA LEU A 140 4.08 10.45 0.12
C LEU A 140 2.66 10.69 0.65
N SER A 141 2.40 10.37 1.92
CA SER A 141 1.11 10.60 2.56
C SER A 141 1.02 12.05 3.06
N GLU A 142 -0.05 12.74 2.68
CA GLU A 142 -0.37 14.05 3.23
C GLU A 142 -1.00 13.91 4.62
N ALA A 143 -0.65 14.84 5.52
CA ALA A 143 -1.32 14.92 6.81
C ALA A 143 -2.73 15.45 6.62
N ASP A 144 -3.71 14.79 7.25
CA ASP A 144 -5.09 15.26 7.26
C ASP A 144 -5.29 16.44 8.25
N GLU A 145 -6.52 16.90 8.38
CA GLU A 145 -6.93 18.00 9.26
C GLU A 145 -6.61 17.76 10.76
N ASN A 146 -6.32 16.53 11.13
CA ASN A 146 -5.93 16.13 12.49
C ASN A 146 -4.41 15.86 12.61
N GLY A 147 -3.66 16.15 11.56
CA GLY A 147 -2.22 15.88 11.47
C GLY A 147 -1.88 14.40 11.31
N LEU A 148 -2.81 13.59 10.82
CA LEU A 148 -2.63 12.15 10.67
C LEU A 148 -2.28 11.80 9.23
N ARG A 149 -1.37 10.84 9.08
CA ARG A 149 -0.99 10.26 7.79
C ARG A 149 -1.63 8.90 7.61
N HIS A 150 -2.04 8.61 6.39
CA HIS A 150 -2.79 7.41 6.05
C HIS A 150 -1.96 6.51 5.13
N LEU A 151 -1.79 5.25 5.53
CA LEU A 151 -1.06 4.25 4.76
C LEU A 151 -1.93 3.01 4.57
N LEU A 152 -1.83 2.41 3.39
CA LEU A 152 -2.35 1.07 3.12
C LEU A 152 -1.20 0.06 3.14
N LEU A 153 -1.41 -1.07 3.79
CA LEU A 153 -0.58 -2.26 3.61
C LEU A 153 -1.26 -3.14 2.57
N CYS A 154 -0.66 -3.21 1.39
CA CYS A 154 -1.20 -3.89 0.23
C CYS A 154 -0.54 -5.26 0.03
N ARG A 155 -1.31 -6.24 -0.45
CA ARG A 155 -0.75 -7.43 -1.10
C ARG A 155 -0.60 -7.12 -2.58
N VAL A 156 0.57 -7.38 -3.13
CA VAL A 156 0.93 -7.02 -4.51
C VAL A 156 1.44 -8.26 -5.24
N ILE A 157 0.97 -8.48 -6.45
CA ILE A 157 1.51 -9.48 -7.36
C ILE A 157 2.62 -8.77 -8.14
N LEU A 158 3.87 -9.08 -7.87
CA LEU A 158 5.01 -8.48 -8.55
C LEU A 158 5.39 -9.25 -9.82
N GLY A 159 5.14 -10.54 -9.85
CA GLY A 159 5.55 -11.39 -10.97
C GLY A 159 7.06 -11.33 -11.22
N LYS A 160 7.42 -11.21 -12.47
CA LYS A 160 8.81 -11.00 -12.90
C LYS A 160 9.10 -9.49 -12.92
N ILE A 161 10.07 -9.09 -12.12
CA ILE A 161 10.44 -7.68 -11.94
C ILE A 161 11.60 -7.28 -12.86
N GLU A 162 11.57 -6.03 -13.31
CA GLU A 162 12.69 -5.37 -13.98
C GLU A 162 13.19 -4.17 -13.17
N GLU A 163 14.43 -3.75 -13.40
CA GLU A 163 14.97 -2.52 -12.83
C GLU A 163 14.61 -1.34 -13.74
N THR A 164 14.05 -0.29 -13.14
CA THR A 164 13.64 0.92 -13.84
C THR A 164 14.48 2.09 -13.33
N CYS A 165 15.09 2.85 -14.24
CA CYS A 165 15.91 4.00 -13.89
C CYS A 165 15.07 5.23 -13.55
N ALA A 166 15.60 6.08 -12.66
CA ALA A 166 15.05 7.41 -12.43
C ALA A 166 15.00 8.22 -13.75
N GLY A 167 13.95 9.02 -13.91
CA GLY A 167 13.67 9.75 -15.13
C GLY A 167 13.03 8.93 -16.26
N SER A 168 12.72 7.64 -16.01
CA SER A 168 12.01 6.81 -16.98
C SER A 168 10.62 7.38 -17.29
N LYS A 169 10.24 7.32 -18.55
CA LYS A 169 8.88 7.67 -19.03
C LYS A 169 8.04 6.42 -19.31
N GLN A 170 8.48 5.28 -18.83
CA GLN A 170 7.82 4.02 -19.02
C GLN A 170 6.39 4.05 -18.42
N TYR A 171 5.41 3.53 -19.12
CA TYR A 171 4.01 3.41 -18.67
C TYR A 171 3.54 1.95 -18.62
N GLN A 172 4.40 1.04 -19.04
CA GLN A 172 4.22 -0.42 -18.99
C GLN A 172 5.60 -1.08 -18.90
N PRO A 173 5.68 -2.34 -18.50
CA PRO A 173 6.93 -3.10 -18.52
C PRO A 173 7.61 -3.06 -19.90
N SER A 174 8.94 -3.12 -19.93
CA SER A 174 9.76 -3.03 -21.16
C SER A 174 9.46 -4.14 -22.16
N SER A 175 8.92 -5.26 -21.69
CA SER A 175 8.44 -6.37 -22.51
C SER A 175 7.37 -7.18 -21.76
N GLU A 176 6.66 -8.04 -22.49
CA GLU A 176 5.66 -8.96 -21.93
C GLU A 176 6.23 -9.97 -20.91
N HIS A 177 7.56 -10.10 -20.85
CA HIS A 177 8.21 -10.96 -19.87
C HIS A 177 8.18 -10.41 -18.45
N PHE A 178 8.06 -9.09 -18.28
CA PHE A 178 8.03 -8.44 -16.98
C PHE A 178 6.59 -8.08 -16.58
N ASP A 179 6.35 -7.98 -15.28
CA ASP A 179 5.04 -7.66 -14.70
C ASP A 179 5.08 -6.38 -13.86
N SER A 180 6.26 -6.03 -13.33
CA SER A 180 6.45 -4.84 -12.50
C SER A 180 7.87 -4.33 -12.56
N GLY A 181 8.09 -3.09 -12.08
CA GLY A 181 9.40 -2.46 -11.99
C GLY A 181 9.79 -2.16 -10.55
N VAL A 182 11.10 -2.08 -10.30
CA VAL A 182 11.71 -1.63 -9.05
C VAL A 182 12.86 -0.67 -9.36
N ASP A 183 13.19 0.18 -8.39
CA ASP A 183 14.33 1.10 -8.47
C ASP A 183 15.68 0.38 -8.42
N ASN A 184 15.75 -0.74 -7.71
CA ASN A 184 16.95 -1.57 -7.59
C ASN A 184 16.57 -3.02 -7.29
N LEU A 185 17.04 -3.96 -8.11
CA LEU A 185 16.73 -5.39 -7.96
C LEU A 185 17.33 -6.02 -6.70
N SER A 186 18.47 -5.52 -6.25
CA SER A 186 19.17 -6.08 -5.07
C SER A 186 18.66 -5.53 -3.76
N ALA A 187 18.16 -4.30 -3.76
CA ALA A 187 17.69 -3.59 -2.57
C ALA A 187 16.58 -2.57 -2.92
N PRO A 188 15.36 -3.01 -3.24
CA PRO A 188 14.25 -2.11 -3.56
C PRO A 188 13.93 -1.18 -2.39
N ARG A 189 13.55 0.08 -2.69
CA ARG A 189 13.27 1.11 -1.68
C ARG A 189 11.91 1.74 -1.81
#